data_20d91a63f59b8bd66ccaa4bda9d06e67
#
_entry.id   20d91a63f59b8bd66ccaa4bda9d06e67
#
_cell.length_a   1.000
_cell.length_b   1.000
_cell.length_c   1.000
_cell.angle_alpha   90.00
_cell.angle_beta   90.00
_cell.angle_gamma   90.00
#
_symmetry.space_group_name_H-M   'P 1'
#
loop_
_entity.id
_entity.type
_entity.pdbx_description
1 polymer ?
#
loop_
_entity_poly.entity_id
_entity_poly.type
_entity_poly.pdbx_seq_one_letter_code
_entity_poly.pdbx_strand_id
1 'polypeptide(L)'
;MERKNKYDILKRETSNMAVLWKNSRGIAPDTVADKLDDAMLSWMVELTDTLKIWIDKGIFMTDGELILARTNMGALVESWLKFFYCVYYEDYIKNPHIVKGKTIKPNKMKFDDLKNFSQGILWENNQAPMYLWVDKIQHYRNSVHAFNYREIGTAIEFVSDI
;
A
#
# COMPACT_ATOMS: atom_id res chain seq x y z
N MET A 1 16.90 -12.83 -12.38
CA MET A 1 16.63 -13.92 -11.40
C MET A 1 16.19 -13.37 -10.03
N GLU A 2 16.84 -12.34 -9.50
CA GLU A 2 16.52 -11.72 -8.18
C GLU A 2 15.12 -11.09 -8.08
N ARG A 3 14.68 -10.36 -9.12
CA ARG A 3 13.36 -9.65 -9.13
C ARG A 3 12.17 -10.60 -9.16
N LYS A 4 12.23 -11.69 -9.91
CA LYS A 4 11.19 -12.71 -9.92
C LYS A 4 11.02 -13.32 -8.53
N ASN A 5 12.14 -13.50 -7.82
CA ASN A 5 12.12 -13.99 -6.45
C ASN A 5 11.42 -13.02 -5.48
N LYS A 6 11.65 -11.69 -5.59
CA LYS A 6 10.97 -10.68 -4.75
C LYS A 6 9.46 -10.67 -4.98
N TYR A 7 9.02 -10.71 -6.25
CA TYR A 7 7.59 -10.78 -6.57
C TYR A 7 6.94 -12.05 -6.02
N ASP A 8 7.59 -13.20 -6.19
CA ASP A 8 7.08 -14.49 -5.70
C ASP A 8 6.95 -14.49 -4.17
N ILE A 9 7.91 -13.86 -3.46
CA ILE A 9 7.85 -13.65 -2.01
C ILE A 9 6.66 -12.74 -1.67
N LEU A 10 6.54 -11.57 -2.30
CA LEU A 10 5.46 -10.63 -2.06
C LEU A 10 4.09 -11.28 -2.27
N LYS A 11 3.91 -12.01 -3.38
CA LYS A 11 2.68 -12.74 -3.68
C LYS A 11 2.34 -13.77 -2.61
N ARG A 12 3.33 -14.59 -2.22
CA ARG A 12 3.14 -15.63 -1.20
C ARG A 12 2.75 -15.00 0.14
N GLU A 13 3.50 -13.98 0.58
CA GLU A 13 3.24 -13.35 1.88
C GLU A 13 1.91 -12.59 1.89
N THR A 14 1.53 -11.91 0.81
CA THR A 14 0.21 -11.29 0.70
C THR A 14 -0.91 -12.33 0.81
N SER A 15 -0.77 -13.48 0.14
CA SER A 15 -1.76 -14.56 0.21
C SER A 15 -1.85 -15.16 1.62
N ASN A 16 -0.71 -15.41 2.25
CA ASN A 16 -0.64 -15.93 3.62
C ASN A 16 -1.31 -15.00 4.61
N MET A 17 -1.02 -13.70 4.52
CA MET A 17 -1.60 -12.67 5.38
C MET A 17 -3.11 -12.54 5.16
N ALA A 18 -3.58 -12.59 3.91
CA ALA A 18 -5.01 -12.54 3.62
C ALA A 18 -5.76 -13.74 4.21
N VAL A 19 -5.20 -14.95 4.12
CA VAL A 19 -5.79 -16.17 4.70
C VAL A 19 -5.79 -16.10 6.23
N LEU A 20 -4.67 -15.70 6.85
CA LEU A 20 -4.54 -15.60 8.29
C LEU A 20 -5.57 -14.65 8.89
N TRP A 21 -5.66 -13.43 8.33
CA TRP A 21 -6.48 -12.37 8.89
C TRP A 21 -7.95 -12.44 8.49
N LYS A 22 -8.30 -13.13 7.42
CA LYS A 22 -9.70 -13.45 7.10
C LYS A 22 -10.38 -14.27 8.21
N ASN A 23 -9.62 -15.09 8.94
CA ASN A 23 -10.09 -15.95 9.99
C ASN A 23 -9.65 -15.47 11.39
N SER A 24 -9.45 -14.16 11.55
CA SER A 24 -8.91 -13.58 12.79
C SER A 24 -9.90 -13.54 13.96
N ARG A 25 -11.22 -13.69 13.70
CA ARG A 25 -12.24 -13.69 14.75
C ARG A 25 -12.05 -14.86 15.71
N GLY A 26 -11.98 -14.53 17.01
CA GLY A 26 -11.65 -15.49 18.07
C GLY A 26 -10.15 -15.67 18.31
N ILE A 27 -9.28 -15.10 17.49
CA ILE A 27 -7.81 -15.08 17.65
C ILE A 27 -7.33 -13.67 17.96
N ALA A 28 -7.80 -12.68 17.18
CA ALA A 28 -7.56 -11.27 17.42
C ALA A 28 -8.67 -10.64 18.27
N PRO A 29 -8.44 -9.47 18.90
CA PRO A 29 -9.51 -8.69 19.52
C PRO A 29 -10.65 -8.41 18.55
N ASP A 30 -11.90 -8.40 19.04
CA ASP A 30 -13.09 -8.19 18.18
C ASP A 30 -13.01 -6.87 17.40
N THR A 31 -12.47 -5.81 18.01
CA THR A 31 -12.27 -4.51 17.35
C THR A 31 -11.35 -4.59 16.15
N VAL A 32 -10.34 -5.44 16.18
CA VAL A 32 -9.41 -5.72 15.07
C VAL A 32 -10.11 -6.60 14.02
N ALA A 33 -10.75 -7.69 14.46
CA ALA A 33 -11.46 -8.61 13.58
C ALA A 33 -12.54 -7.88 12.76
N ASP A 34 -13.33 -6.99 13.38
CA ASP A 34 -14.35 -6.18 12.70
C ASP A 34 -13.75 -5.28 11.59
N LYS A 35 -12.55 -4.71 11.82
CA LYS A 35 -11.85 -3.91 10.79
C LYS A 35 -11.41 -4.75 9.61
N LEU A 36 -10.99 -5.99 9.87
CA LEU A 36 -10.45 -6.90 8.86
C LEU A 36 -11.55 -7.65 8.11
N ASP A 37 -12.70 -7.89 8.76
CA ASP A 37 -13.91 -8.39 8.08
C ASP A 37 -14.42 -7.40 7.04
N ASP A 38 -14.34 -6.09 7.32
CA ASP A 38 -14.70 -5.02 6.39
C ASP A 38 -13.63 -4.82 5.28
N ALA A 39 -12.43 -5.35 5.45
CA ALA A 39 -11.34 -5.18 4.51
C ALA A 39 -11.43 -6.19 3.36
N MET A 40 -11.20 -5.71 2.15
CA MET A 40 -11.16 -6.56 0.95
C MET A 40 -9.77 -7.17 0.77
N LEU A 41 -9.35 -8.06 1.69
CA LEU A 41 -8.02 -8.67 1.68
C LEU A 41 -7.77 -9.50 0.40
N SER A 42 -8.83 -10.11 -0.17
CA SER A 42 -8.74 -10.80 -1.47
C SER A 42 -8.33 -9.86 -2.60
N TRP A 43 -8.78 -8.61 -2.57
CA TRP A 43 -8.40 -7.63 -3.59
C TRP A 43 -6.93 -7.22 -3.47
N MET A 44 -6.36 -7.23 -2.26
CA MET A 44 -4.91 -7.02 -2.10
C MET A 44 -4.12 -8.15 -2.76
N VAL A 45 -4.60 -9.40 -2.66
CA VAL A 45 -3.99 -10.55 -3.35
C VAL A 45 -4.07 -10.37 -4.87
N GLU A 46 -5.24 -10.04 -5.40
CA GLU A 46 -5.45 -9.84 -6.85
C GLU A 46 -4.64 -8.65 -7.39
N LEU A 47 -4.58 -7.53 -6.66
CA LEU A 47 -3.74 -6.38 -7.02
C LEU A 47 -2.25 -6.74 -7.00
N THR A 48 -1.84 -7.62 -6.08
CA THR A 48 -0.46 -8.14 -6.06
C THR A 48 -0.20 -9.02 -7.28
N ASP A 49 -1.14 -9.89 -7.63
CA ASP A 49 -1.04 -10.73 -8.83
C ASP A 49 -0.97 -9.89 -10.11
N THR A 50 -1.70 -8.79 -10.16
CA THR A 50 -1.71 -7.86 -11.29
C THR A 50 -0.33 -7.20 -11.53
N LEU A 51 0.51 -7.04 -10.49
CA LEU A 51 1.88 -6.53 -10.66
C LEU A 51 2.70 -7.35 -11.67
N LYS A 52 2.40 -8.64 -11.80
CA LYS A 52 3.09 -9.50 -12.76
C LYS A 52 2.95 -9.04 -14.21
N ILE A 53 1.79 -8.48 -14.57
CA ILE A 53 1.55 -7.94 -15.93
C ILE A 53 2.59 -6.86 -16.24
N TRP A 54 2.81 -5.97 -15.28
CA TRP A 54 3.73 -4.84 -15.43
C TRP A 54 5.19 -5.28 -15.39
N ILE A 55 5.52 -6.24 -14.52
CA ILE A 55 6.87 -6.82 -14.45
C ILE A 55 7.22 -7.52 -15.77
N ASP A 56 6.30 -8.30 -16.34
CA ASP A 56 6.51 -9.03 -17.59
C ASP A 56 6.64 -8.07 -18.79
N LYS A 57 5.93 -6.95 -18.80
CA LYS A 57 6.08 -5.91 -19.83
C LYS A 57 7.42 -5.16 -19.71
N GLY A 58 7.91 -4.98 -18.48
CA GLY A 58 9.20 -4.33 -18.22
C GLY A 58 9.34 -2.98 -18.90
N ILE A 59 10.41 -2.76 -19.65
CA ILE A 59 10.70 -1.49 -20.32
C ILE A 59 9.80 -1.18 -21.53
N PHE A 60 8.97 -2.14 -21.94
CA PHE A 60 8.07 -2.00 -23.09
C PHE A 60 6.69 -1.43 -22.74
N MET A 61 6.50 -0.96 -21.50
CA MET A 61 5.26 -0.27 -21.11
C MET A 61 5.12 1.05 -21.87
N THR A 62 3.93 1.30 -22.40
CA THR A 62 3.52 2.64 -22.84
C THR A 62 3.28 3.55 -21.62
N ASP A 63 3.21 4.86 -21.81
CA ASP A 63 2.93 5.82 -20.73
C ASP A 63 1.61 5.50 -20.01
N GLY A 64 0.55 5.15 -20.74
CA GLY A 64 -0.73 4.75 -20.15
C GLY A 64 -0.60 3.48 -19.29
N GLU A 65 0.15 2.50 -19.73
CA GLU A 65 0.43 1.29 -18.97
C GLU A 65 1.28 1.58 -17.72
N LEU A 66 2.28 2.46 -17.84
CA LEU A 66 3.09 2.90 -16.71
C LEU A 66 2.23 3.63 -15.65
N ILE A 67 1.30 4.50 -16.08
CA ILE A 67 0.35 5.16 -15.18
C ILE A 67 -0.50 4.12 -14.43
N LEU A 68 -1.03 3.10 -15.12
CA LEU A 68 -1.81 2.04 -14.49
C LEU A 68 -0.95 1.19 -13.55
N ALA A 69 0.28 0.88 -13.92
CA ALA A 69 1.24 0.18 -13.08
C ALA A 69 1.56 0.95 -11.78
N ARG A 70 1.80 2.26 -11.89
CA ARG A 70 2.00 3.16 -10.74
C ARG A 70 0.76 3.24 -9.85
N THR A 71 -0.43 3.28 -10.45
CA THR A 71 -1.70 3.28 -9.71
C THR A 71 -1.88 1.97 -8.94
N ASN A 72 -1.61 0.83 -9.57
CA ASN A 72 -1.67 -0.49 -8.94
C ASN A 72 -0.70 -0.59 -7.75
N MET A 73 0.56 -0.23 -7.93
CA MET A 73 1.55 -0.23 -6.86
C MET A 73 1.15 0.71 -5.71
N GLY A 74 0.71 1.93 -6.03
CA GLY A 74 0.27 2.89 -5.02
C GLY A 74 -0.96 2.43 -4.23
N ALA A 75 -1.91 1.78 -4.89
CA ALA A 75 -3.07 1.18 -4.23
C ALA A 75 -2.66 0.07 -3.26
N LEU A 76 -1.68 -0.75 -3.62
CA LEU A 76 -1.13 -1.79 -2.74
C LEU A 76 -0.43 -1.19 -1.53
N VAL A 77 0.46 -0.22 -1.71
CA VAL A 77 1.18 0.43 -0.60
C VAL A 77 0.21 1.11 0.36
N GLU A 78 -0.79 1.84 -0.17
CA GLU A 78 -1.85 2.43 0.66
C GLU A 78 -2.63 1.37 1.44
N SER A 79 -2.98 0.26 0.79
CA SER A 79 -3.71 -0.85 1.41
C SER A 79 -2.91 -1.53 2.52
N TRP A 80 -1.60 -1.74 2.31
CA TRP A 80 -0.71 -2.30 3.32
C TRP A 80 -0.56 -1.39 4.55
N LEU A 81 -0.48 -0.08 4.36
CA LEU A 81 -0.46 0.87 5.48
C LEU A 81 -1.78 0.86 6.26
N LYS A 82 -2.92 0.84 5.56
CA LYS A 82 -4.24 0.71 6.20
C LYS A 82 -4.36 -0.61 6.96
N PHE A 83 -3.92 -1.71 6.36
CA PHE A 83 -3.90 -3.03 6.97
C PHE A 83 -3.08 -3.03 8.26
N PHE A 84 -1.87 -2.46 8.24
CA PHE A 84 -1.02 -2.33 9.43
C PHE A 84 -1.79 -1.67 10.58
N TYR A 85 -2.39 -0.50 10.37
CA TYR A 85 -3.14 0.19 11.42
C TYR A 85 -4.46 -0.47 11.79
N CYS A 86 -5.03 -1.30 10.95
CA CYS A 86 -6.18 -2.14 11.32
C CYS A 86 -5.77 -3.31 12.20
N VAL A 87 -4.63 -3.95 11.93
CA VAL A 87 -4.07 -5.01 12.77
C VAL A 87 -3.67 -4.46 14.15
N TYR A 88 -3.01 -3.30 14.19
CA TYR A 88 -2.61 -2.61 15.43
C TYR A 88 -3.66 -1.58 15.88
N TYR A 89 -4.94 -1.88 15.69
CA TYR A 89 -6.01 -0.91 15.93
C TYR A 89 -6.09 -0.47 17.40
N GLU A 90 -5.87 -1.37 18.34
CA GLU A 90 -5.90 -1.05 19.77
C GLU A 90 -4.74 -0.12 20.20
N ASP A 91 -3.62 -0.16 19.52
CA ASP A 91 -2.55 0.81 19.73
C ASP A 91 -2.81 2.12 18.99
N TYR A 92 -3.37 2.04 17.78
CA TYR A 92 -3.78 3.20 17.00
C TYR A 92 -4.74 4.12 17.76
N ILE A 93 -5.75 3.57 18.43
CA ILE A 93 -6.77 4.37 19.17
C ILE A 93 -6.22 5.08 20.40
N LYS A 94 -5.03 4.72 20.90
CA LYS A 94 -4.36 5.42 22.02
C LYS A 94 -3.82 6.79 21.60
N ASN A 95 -3.43 6.92 20.34
CA ASN A 95 -2.93 8.16 19.72
C ASN A 95 -3.36 8.25 18.25
N PRO A 96 -4.66 8.43 17.97
CA PRO A 96 -5.21 8.34 16.64
C PRO A 96 -4.92 9.58 15.79
N HIS A 97 -4.98 9.43 14.48
CA HIS A 97 -4.98 10.56 13.56
C HIS A 97 -6.27 11.38 13.71
N ILE A 98 -6.12 12.68 13.95
CA ILE A 98 -7.25 13.60 14.19
C ILE A 98 -7.27 14.67 13.10
N VAL A 99 -8.42 14.83 12.45
CA VAL A 99 -8.66 15.88 11.46
C VAL A 99 -9.87 16.70 11.88
N LYS A 100 -9.70 18.00 12.07
CA LYS A 100 -10.76 18.93 12.50
C LYS A 100 -11.48 18.44 13.76
N GLY A 101 -10.73 17.94 14.74
CA GLY A 101 -11.26 17.46 16.02
C GLY A 101 -11.95 16.08 15.96
N LYS A 102 -11.89 15.39 14.84
CA LYS A 102 -12.49 14.05 14.69
C LYS A 102 -11.41 13.00 14.47
N THR A 103 -11.51 11.90 15.20
CA THR A 103 -10.69 10.71 14.98
C THR A 103 -11.03 10.09 13.63
N ILE A 104 -10.01 9.85 12.81
CA ILE A 104 -10.14 9.20 11.52
C ILE A 104 -9.82 7.71 11.66
N LYS A 105 -10.70 6.85 11.19
CA LYS A 105 -10.45 5.39 11.19
C LYS A 105 -9.33 5.06 10.17
N PRO A 106 -8.46 4.06 10.43
CA PRO A 106 -7.35 3.70 9.52
C PRO A 106 -7.79 3.48 8.07
N ASN A 107 -8.89 2.77 7.86
CA ASN A 107 -9.45 2.51 6.52
C ASN A 107 -10.00 3.76 5.81
N LYS A 108 -10.14 4.89 6.51
CA LYS A 108 -10.59 6.18 5.96
C LYS A 108 -9.47 7.20 5.81
N MET A 109 -8.26 6.90 6.28
CA MET A 109 -7.11 7.77 6.09
C MET A 109 -6.75 7.85 4.60
N LYS A 110 -6.35 9.03 4.15
CA LYS A 110 -5.78 9.23 2.82
C LYS A 110 -4.34 8.73 2.80
N PHE A 111 -3.82 8.43 1.63
CA PHE A 111 -2.44 7.94 1.50
C PHE A 111 -1.42 8.93 2.07
N ASP A 112 -1.60 10.24 1.84
CA ASP A 112 -0.71 11.25 2.42
C ASP A 112 -0.78 11.29 3.95
N ASP A 113 -1.98 11.19 4.52
CA ASP A 113 -2.17 11.11 5.97
C ASP A 113 -1.48 9.86 6.55
N LEU A 114 -1.64 8.70 5.92
CA LEU A 114 -0.99 7.45 6.32
C LEU A 114 0.53 7.58 6.32
N LYS A 115 1.10 8.12 5.23
CA LYS A 115 2.54 8.35 5.11
C LYS A 115 3.07 9.24 6.22
N ASN A 116 2.42 10.38 6.46
CA ASN A 116 2.87 11.35 7.45
C ASN A 116 2.63 10.88 8.88
N PHE A 117 1.50 10.24 9.15
CA PHE A 117 1.17 9.66 10.46
C PHE A 117 2.14 8.53 10.87
N SER A 118 2.71 7.85 9.89
CA SER A 118 3.66 6.74 10.13
C SER A 118 5.06 7.18 10.53
N GLN A 119 5.36 8.50 10.54
CA GLN A 119 6.63 9.00 11.06
C GLN A 119 6.73 8.75 12.58
N GLY A 120 7.87 8.24 13.02
CA GLY A 120 8.08 7.78 14.40
C GLY A 120 7.46 6.42 14.73
N ILE A 121 6.77 5.77 13.77
CA ILE A 121 6.12 4.45 13.93
C ILE A 121 6.77 3.43 12.99
N LEU A 122 6.67 3.65 11.67
CA LEU A 122 7.21 2.77 10.63
C LEU A 122 8.55 3.27 10.07
N TRP A 123 8.80 4.56 10.16
CA TRP A 123 10.06 5.22 9.77
C TRP A 123 10.33 6.42 10.68
N GLU A 124 11.62 6.66 10.94
CA GLU A 124 12.04 7.67 11.93
C GLU A 124 11.58 9.09 11.58
N ASN A 125 11.71 9.48 10.31
CA ASN A 125 11.43 10.82 9.84
C ASN A 125 11.21 10.84 8.30
N ASN A 126 10.98 12.02 7.75
CA ASN A 126 10.74 12.23 6.33
C ASN A 126 12.00 12.13 5.44
N GLN A 127 13.16 11.83 5.99
CA GLN A 127 14.40 11.54 5.26
C GLN A 127 14.72 10.04 5.24
N ALA A 128 13.95 9.23 5.97
CA ALA A 128 14.16 7.79 5.99
C ALA A 128 13.94 7.18 4.58
N PRO A 129 14.77 6.23 4.15
CA PRO A 129 14.66 5.64 2.81
C PRO A 129 13.26 5.10 2.49
N MET A 130 12.61 4.48 3.46
CA MET A 130 11.24 3.95 3.30
C MET A 130 10.22 5.08 3.13
N TYR A 131 10.33 6.19 3.89
CA TYR A 131 9.47 7.35 3.70
C TYR A 131 9.61 7.92 2.29
N LEU A 132 10.85 8.13 1.82
CA LEU A 132 11.12 8.67 0.48
C LEU A 132 10.59 7.75 -0.62
N TRP A 133 10.69 6.44 -0.44
CA TRP A 133 10.12 5.47 -1.36
C TRP A 133 8.58 5.55 -1.38
N VAL A 134 7.92 5.57 -0.23
CA VAL A 134 6.45 5.70 -0.12
C VAL A 134 5.98 7.04 -0.72
N ASP A 135 6.70 8.14 -0.46
CA ASP A 135 6.41 9.46 -1.00
C ASP A 135 6.47 9.46 -2.54
N LYS A 136 7.51 8.86 -3.10
CA LYS A 136 7.65 8.67 -4.55
C LYS A 136 6.49 7.85 -5.13
N ILE A 137 6.14 6.73 -4.50
CA ILE A 137 5.02 5.88 -4.95
C ILE A 137 3.70 6.65 -4.90
N GLN A 138 3.43 7.39 -3.84
CA GLN A 138 2.24 8.24 -3.73
C GLN A 138 2.20 9.31 -4.82
N HIS A 139 3.32 9.98 -5.08
CA HIS A 139 3.43 11.00 -6.11
C HIS A 139 3.06 10.42 -7.50
N TYR A 140 3.67 9.31 -7.88
CA TYR A 140 3.42 8.66 -9.17
C TYR A 140 2.02 8.07 -9.28
N ARG A 141 1.45 7.52 -8.21
CA ARG A 141 0.06 7.00 -8.20
C ARG A 141 -0.95 8.08 -8.55
N ASN A 142 -0.71 9.33 -8.16
CA ASN A 142 -1.60 10.44 -8.43
C ASN A 142 -1.60 10.90 -9.91
N SER A 143 -0.73 10.36 -10.76
CA SER A 143 -0.68 10.63 -12.20
C SER A 143 -1.87 10.04 -12.98
N VAL A 144 -2.68 9.19 -12.37
CA VAL A 144 -3.92 8.66 -12.96
C VAL A 144 -4.91 9.77 -13.38
N HIS A 145 -4.79 10.96 -12.79
CA HIS A 145 -5.56 12.13 -13.18
C HIS A 145 -4.91 12.86 -14.37
N ALA A 146 -5.07 12.31 -15.56
CA ALA A 146 -4.39 12.71 -16.80
C ALA A 146 -4.62 14.17 -17.28
N PHE A 147 -5.55 14.90 -16.65
CA PHE A 147 -5.89 16.27 -17.07
C PHE A 147 -4.77 17.29 -16.77
N ASN A 148 -3.93 17.04 -15.77
CA ASN A 148 -2.76 17.83 -15.46
C ASN A 148 -1.52 16.99 -15.62
N TYR A 149 -0.50 17.53 -16.31
CA TYR A 149 0.79 16.85 -16.42
C TYR A 149 1.35 16.54 -15.03
N ARG A 150 1.78 15.32 -14.87
CA ARG A 150 2.56 14.85 -13.72
C ARG A 150 3.69 13.97 -14.22
N GLU A 151 4.80 14.04 -13.55
CA GLU A 151 5.88 13.11 -13.78
C GLU A 151 5.46 11.71 -13.34
N ILE A 152 5.71 10.72 -14.20
CA ILE A 152 5.39 9.30 -13.94
C ILE A 152 6.65 8.44 -13.75
N GLY A 153 7.83 9.05 -13.93
CA GLY A 153 9.11 8.33 -13.98
C GLY A 153 9.20 7.45 -15.22
N THR A 154 10.04 6.44 -15.13
CA THR A 154 10.28 5.49 -16.22
C THR A 154 9.83 4.08 -15.87
N ALA A 155 9.65 3.23 -16.88
CA ALA A 155 9.36 1.81 -16.69
C ALA A 155 10.52 1.07 -15.95
N ILE A 156 11.78 1.50 -16.18
CA ILE A 156 12.94 0.95 -15.47
C ILE A 156 12.86 1.25 -13.99
N GLU A 157 12.53 2.49 -13.62
CA GLU A 157 12.33 2.89 -12.21
C GLU A 157 11.19 2.13 -11.57
N PHE A 158 10.04 1.98 -12.27
CA PHE A 158 8.92 1.20 -11.77
C PHE A 158 9.33 -0.23 -11.40
N VAL A 159 10.02 -0.91 -12.31
CA VAL A 159 10.49 -2.30 -12.07
C VAL A 159 11.55 -2.35 -10.96
N SER A 160 12.29 -1.27 -10.72
CA SER A 160 13.27 -1.19 -9.63
C SER A 160 12.62 -0.92 -8.28
N ASP A 161 11.42 -0.33 -8.26
CA ASP A 161 10.65 -0.04 -7.05
C ASP A 161 9.98 -1.30 -6.45
N ILE A 162 9.85 -2.38 -7.22
CA ILE A 162 9.38 -3.70 -6.77
C ILE A 162 10.54 -4.49 -6.16
#